data_f873b68de15e544a74b67d7f5b5738d6
#
_entry.id   f873b68de15e544a74b67d7f5b5738d6
#
_cell.length_a   1.000
_cell.length_b   1.000
_cell.length_c   1.000
_cell.angle_alpha   90.00
_cell.angle_beta   90.00
_cell.angle_gamma   90.00
#
_symmetry.space_group_name_H-M   'P 1'
#
loop_
_entity.id
_entity.type
_entity.pdbx_description
1 polymer ?
#
loop_
_entity_poly.entity_id
_entity_poly.type
_entity_poly.pdbx_seq_one_letter_code
_entity_poly.pdbx_strand_id
1 'polypeptide(L)'
;VKAWNGTGEAYAVSYASLCLGTGPQLIAALGPGEGRTLLDVGSGTSALLAEFAREGWAVTGCEPEPSMRAVAEREHPDIVCVDGGLPDLPFAQESFDTVTANFVLNHVADPRESARELARVARQRVAATIWVQSPSWFWREVCDRAGLVPAEGERLPPERDFARTTAGFAEMVTDAGWRGVQVSESTWTWRASLASLWASAEGGVAGAGLFYRSLDPAGRSAFRRGFDELCDVLAVGDAVPLEHTAAIAVGEPR
;
A
#
# COMPACT_ATOMS: atom_id res chain seq x y z
N VAL A 1 0.52 13.94 1.95
CA VAL A 1 1.39 12.82 1.51
C VAL A 1 2.08 12.24 2.74
N LYS A 2 1.88 10.95 3.04
CA LYS A 2 2.56 10.31 4.16
C LYS A 2 4.04 10.16 3.82
N ALA A 3 4.92 10.63 4.70
CA ALA A 3 6.35 10.42 4.56
C ALA A 3 6.68 8.95 4.90
N TRP A 4 7.33 8.25 3.97
CA TRP A 4 7.81 6.87 4.13
C TRP A 4 9.30 6.82 4.45
N ASN A 5 9.92 8.00 4.67
CA ASN A 5 11.36 8.15 4.81
C ASN A 5 11.94 7.29 5.93
N GLY A 6 12.87 6.40 5.58
CA GLY A 6 13.57 5.54 6.52
C GLY A 6 12.73 4.44 7.14
N THR A 7 11.58 4.05 6.54
CA THR A 7 10.67 3.05 7.12
C THR A 7 10.81 1.65 6.55
N GLY A 8 11.72 1.42 5.61
CA GLY A 8 11.83 0.16 4.85
C GLY A 8 11.90 -1.09 5.73
N GLU A 9 12.79 -1.13 6.71
CA GLU A 9 12.94 -2.30 7.60
C GLU A 9 11.68 -2.56 8.44
N ALA A 10 11.10 -1.49 9.01
CA ALA A 10 9.89 -1.62 9.80
C ALA A 10 8.67 -2.03 8.95
N TYR A 11 8.59 -1.52 7.72
CA TYR A 11 7.56 -1.92 6.77
C TYR A 11 7.71 -3.40 6.38
N ALA A 12 8.92 -3.85 6.08
CA ALA A 12 9.20 -5.24 5.71
C ALA A 12 8.70 -6.25 6.75
N VAL A 13 8.97 -5.99 8.03
CA VAL A 13 8.55 -6.90 9.14
C VAL A 13 7.10 -6.69 9.58
N SER A 14 6.37 -5.73 9.00
CA SER A 14 5.00 -5.40 9.39
C SER A 14 4.06 -5.35 8.18
N TYR A 15 3.85 -4.19 7.59
CA TYR A 15 2.79 -3.93 6.61
C TYR A 15 3.05 -4.57 5.23
N ALA A 16 4.25 -5.02 4.92
CA ALA A 16 4.50 -5.77 3.69
C ALA A 16 3.58 -7.00 3.59
N SER A 17 3.48 -7.80 4.67
CA SER A 17 2.59 -8.97 4.71
C SER A 17 1.10 -8.60 4.69
N LEU A 18 0.72 -7.47 5.27
CA LEU A 18 -0.63 -6.94 5.18
C LEU A 18 -1.00 -6.61 3.72
N CYS A 19 -0.14 -5.85 3.04
CA CYS A 19 -0.37 -5.40 1.66
C CYS A 19 -0.34 -6.55 0.64
N LEU A 20 0.34 -7.66 0.95
CA LEU A 20 0.29 -8.90 0.17
C LEU A 20 -1.09 -9.56 0.15
N GLY A 21 -2.00 -9.21 1.05
CA GLY A 21 -3.35 -9.76 1.09
C GLY A 21 -4.17 -9.56 -0.19
N THR A 22 -3.84 -8.57 -1.02
CA THR A 22 -4.44 -8.35 -2.35
C THR A 22 -3.77 -9.17 -3.46
N GLY A 23 -2.62 -9.77 -3.20
CA GLY A 23 -1.82 -10.50 -4.21
C GLY A 23 -2.60 -11.57 -4.96
N PRO A 24 -3.28 -12.51 -4.27
CA PRO A 24 -4.04 -13.56 -4.94
C PRO A 24 -5.09 -13.04 -5.91
N GLN A 25 -5.80 -11.96 -5.56
CA GLN A 25 -6.84 -11.37 -6.39
C GLN A 25 -6.26 -10.59 -7.57
N LEU A 26 -5.14 -9.86 -7.38
CA LEU A 26 -4.43 -9.20 -8.46
C LEU A 26 -3.89 -10.21 -9.47
N ILE A 27 -3.26 -11.28 -9.00
CA ILE A 27 -2.76 -12.37 -9.84
C ILE A 27 -3.90 -13.02 -10.63
N ALA A 28 -5.02 -13.34 -9.96
CA ALA A 28 -6.18 -13.92 -10.62
C ALA A 28 -6.77 -12.98 -11.70
N ALA A 29 -6.83 -11.67 -11.43
CA ALA A 29 -7.38 -10.68 -12.34
C ALA A 29 -6.48 -10.40 -13.56
N LEU A 30 -5.16 -10.50 -13.40
CA LEU A 30 -4.17 -10.25 -14.45
C LEU A 30 -3.77 -11.51 -15.22
N GLY A 31 -3.96 -12.68 -14.61
CA GLY A 31 -3.61 -13.99 -15.15
C GLY A 31 -2.09 -14.28 -15.15
N PRO A 32 -1.66 -15.43 -15.73
CA PRO A 32 -0.25 -15.80 -15.78
C PRO A 32 0.56 -14.87 -16.68
N GLY A 33 1.82 -14.64 -16.31
CA GLY A 33 2.70 -13.69 -17.02
C GLY A 33 3.10 -14.14 -18.41
N GLU A 34 3.51 -15.39 -18.55
CA GLU A 34 3.97 -15.97 -19.83
C GLU A 34 5.10 -15.15 -20.49
N GLY A 35 5.95 -14.54 -19.67
CA GLY A 35 7.04 -13.67 -20.12
C GLY A 35 6.63 -12.22 -20.44
N ARG A 36 5.37 -11.86 -20.26
CA ARG A 36 4.92 -10.45 -20.37
C ARG A 36 5.56 -9.60 -19.28
N THR A 37 5.76 -8.32 -19.58
CA THR A 37 6.39 -7.36 -18.67
C THR A 37 5.37 -6.74 -17.72
N LEU A 38 5.73 -6.65 -16.43
CA LEU A 38 4.92 -6.00 -15.40
C LEU A 38 5.77 -4.98 -14.63
N LEU A 39 5.26 -3.76 -14.53
CA LEU A 39 5.77 -2.72 -13.65
C LEU A 39 4.86 -2.62 -12.41
N ASP A 40 5.44 -2.66 -11.21
CA ASP A 40 4.74 -2.28 -9.98
C ASP A 40 5.27 -0.93 -9.49
N VAL A 41 4.38 0.06 -9.40
CA VAL A 41 4.70 1.42 -8.99
C VAL A 41 4.39 1.61 -7.51
N GLY A 42 5.37 2.14 -6.77
CA GLY A 42 5.35 2.13 -5.31
C GLY A 42 5.54 0.72 -4.78
N SER A 43 6.47 -0.03 -5.39
CA SER A 43 6.68 -1.46 -5.13
C SER A 43 7.14 -1.79 -3.71
N GLY A 44 7.48 -0.77 -2.91
CA GLY A 44 7.93 -0.94 -1.54
C GLY A 44 9.15 -1.87 -1.46
N THR A 45 9.01 -2.95 -0.70
CA THR A 45 10.04 -3.98 -0.54
C THR A 45 10.01 -5.07 -1.62
N SER A 46 9.24 -4.89 -2.70
CA SER A 46 9.09 -5.82 -3.85
C SER A 46 8.49 -7.19 -3.51
N ALA A 47 7.89 -7.35 -2.34
CA ALA A 47 7.31 -8.64 -1.95
C ALA A 47 6.19 -9.10 -2.90
N LEU A 48 5.31 -8.19 -3.35
CA LEU A 48 4.25 -8.49 -4.33
C LEU A 48 4.84 -8.84 -5.71
N LEU A 49 5.91 -8.15 -6.12
CA LEU A 49 6.60 -8.47 -7.38
C LEU A 49 7.19 -9.88 -7.38
N ALA A 50 7.69 -10.36 -6.25
CA ALA A 50 8.17 -11.73 -6.13
C ALA A 50 7.05 -12.76 -6.36
N GLU A 51 5.81 -12.46 -5.97
CA GLU A 51 4.66 -13.32 -6.29
C GLU A 51 4.36 -13.29 -7.80
N PHE A 52 4.33 -12.12 -8.42
CA PHE A 52 4.15 -12.01 -9.87
C PHE A 52 5.25 -12.72 -10.67
N ALA A 53 6.51 -12.63 -10.21
CA ALA A 53 7.62 -13.35 -10.86
C ALA A 53 7.42 -14.88 -10.85
N ARG A 54 6.87 -15.43 -9.75
CA ARG A 54 6.52 -16.88 -9.66
C ARG A 54 5.42 -17.27 -10.64
N GLU A 55 4.54 -16.33 -10.99
CA GLU A 55 3.48 -16.51 -12.00
C GLU A 55 3.99 -16.27 -13.45
N GLY A 56 5.30 -16.17 -13.65
CA GLY A 56 5.93 -16.07 -14.96
C GLY A 56 5.96 -14.66 -15.56
N TRP A 57 5.74 -13.60 -14.77
CA TRP A 57 5.90 -12.22 -15.23
C TRP A 57 7.36 -11.81 -15.23
N ALA A 58 7.78 -11.04 -16.24
CA ALA A 58 9.04 -10.30 -16.24
C ALA A 58 8.82 -8.99 -15.48
N VAL A 59 9.20 -8.95 -14.21
CA VAL A 59 8.84 -7.89 -13.27
C VAL A 59 9.88 -6.79 -13.16
N THR A 60 9.42 -5.56 -12.93
CA THR A 60 10.22 -4.39 -12.57
C THR A 60 9.50 -3.61 -11.47
N GLY A 61 10.23 -3.17 -10.45
CA GLY A 61 9.74 -2.27 -9.42
C GLY A 61 10.08 -0.81 -9.72
N CYS A 62 9.23 0.11 -9.28
CA CYS A 62 9.53 1.54 -9.24
C CYS A 62 9.13 2.06 -7.86
N GLU A 63 10.12 2.55 -7.08
CA GLU A 63 9.93 2.94 -5.69
C GLU A 63 10.78 4.18 -5.36
N PRO A 64 10.18 5.29 -4.88
CA PRO A 64 10.92 6.51 -4.59
C PRO A 64 11.73 6.44 -3.28
N GLU A 65 11.32 5.59 -2.31
CA GLU A 65 11.94 5.58 -0.98
C GLU A 65 13.20 4.70 -0.95
N PRO A 66 14.41 5.29 -0.70
CA PRO A 66 15.66 4.53 -0.74
C PRO A 66 15.72 3.36 0.27
N SER A 67 15.13 3.51 1.46
CA SER A 67 15.14 2.45 2.46
C SER A 67 14.28 1.24 2.06
N MET A 68 13.19 1.47 1.31
CA MET A 68 12.39 0.40 0.71
C MET A 68 13.18 -0.33 -0.38
N ARG A 69 13.83 0.42 -1.29
CA ARG A 69 14.67 -0.17 -2.35
C ARG A 69 15.82 -0.98 -1.79
N ALA A 70 16.46 -0.51 -0.71
CA ALA A 70 17.55 -1.27 -0.06
C ALA A 70 17.07 -2.62 0.49
N VAL A 71 15.86 -2.68 1.04
CA VAL A 71 15.25 -3.95 1.47
C VAL A 71 14.89 -4.81 0.27
N ALA A 72 14.29 -4.23 -0.78
CA ALA A 72 13.95 -4.94 -2.01
C ALA A 72 15.18 -5.59 -2.65
N GLU A 73 16.28 -4.87 -2.79
CA GLU A 73 17.55 -5.38 -3.34
C GLU A 73 18.13 -6.52 -2.49
N ARG A 74 18.05 -6.42 -1.16
CA ARG A 74 18.55 -7.46 -0.25
C ARG A 74 17.69 -8.73 -0.30
N GLU A 75 16.35 -8.59 -0.29
CA GLU A 75 15.42 -9.72 -0.17
C GLU A 75 15.05 -10.35 -1.52
N HIS A 76 15.13 -9.54 -2.58
CA HIS A 76 14.75 -9.93 -3.94
C HIS A 76 15.81 -9.45 -4.96
N PRO A 77 17.06 -9.93 -4.88
CA PRO A 77 18.18 -9.42 -5.69
C PRO A 77 18.01 -9.61 -7.19
N ASP A 78 17.14 -10.51 -7.62
CA ASP A 78 16.84 -10.78 -9.03
C ASP A 78 15.76 -9.81 -9.59
N ILE A 79 15.14 -8.96 -8.74
CA ILE A 79 14.12 -8.01 -9.15
C ILE A 79 14.73 -6.61 -9.26
N VAL A 80 14.72 -6.05 -10.47
CA VAL A 80 15.16 -4.67 -10.67
C VAL A 80 14.16 -3.70 -10.07
N CYS A 81 14.62 -2.81 -9.19
CA CYS A 81 13.83 -1.74 -8.62
C CYS A 81 14.45 -0.38 -8.98
N VAL A 82 13.71 0.42 -9.75
CA VAL A 82 14.14 1.73 -10.25
C VAL A 82 13.70 2.82 -9.27
N ASP A 83 14.53 3.85 -9.12
CA ASP A 83 14.16 5.07 -8.40
C ASP A 83 13.16 5.88 -9.21
N GLY A 84 12.00 6.15 -8.65
CA GLY A 84 10.95 6.92 -9.29
C GLY A 84 9.61 6.78 -8.58
N GLY A 85 8.69 7.68 -8.92
CA GLY A 85 7.36 7.71 -8.29
C GLY A 85 6.38 8.59 -9.03
N LEU A 86 5.11 8.45 -8.66
CA LEU A 86 4.02 9.22 -9.24
C LEU A 86 4.10 10.71 -8.80
N PRO A 87 3.69 11.66 -9.68
CA PRO A 87 3.03 11.40 -10.96
C PRO A 87 3.98 11.32 -12.19
N ASP A 88 5.29 11.35 -12.00
CA ASP A 88 6.27 11.40 -13.10
C ASP A 88 7.15 10.15 -13.08
N LEU A 89 6.79 9.13 -13.86
CA LEU A 89 7.53 7.87 -13.95
C LEU A 89 8.67 7.96 -14.97
N PRO A 90 9.87 7.41 -14.65
CA PRO A 90 11.04 7.48 -15.54
C PRO A 90 10.98 6.46 -16.71
N PHE A 91 9.79 6.23 -17.26
CA PHE A 91 9.56 5.28 -18.34
C PHE A 91 8.86 5.93 -19.52
N ALA A 92 9.14 5.44 -20.73
CA ALA A 92 8.44 5.88 -21.94
C ALA A 92 6.97 5.41 -21.91
N GLN A 93 6.14 6.02 -22.74
CA GLN A 93 4.77 5.57 -22.99
C GLN A 93 4.76 4.10 -23.43
N GLU A 94 3.78 3.33 -22.95
CA GLU A 94 3.56 1.93 -23.36
C GLU A 94 4.80 1.03 -23.17
N SER A 95 5.58 1.24 -22.09
CA SER A 95 6.83 0.50 -21.83
C SER A 95 6.58 -0.91 -21.28
N PHE A 96 5.46 -1.14 -20.61
CA PHE A 96 5.14 -2.40 -19.95
C PHE A 96 3.80 -2.95 -20.42
N ASP A 97 3.69 -4.27 -20.54
CA ASP A 97 2.41 -4.90 -20.91
C ASP A 97 1.35 -4.66 -19.84
N THR A 98 1.76 -4.69 -18.57
CA THR A 98 0.89 -4.44 -17.41
C THR A 98 1.57 -3.49 -16.41
N VAL A 99 0.79 -2.60 -15.83
CA VAL A 99 1.24 -1.71 -14.74
C VAL A 99 0.35 -1.87 -13.54
N THR A 100 0.95 -2.05 -12.35
CA THR A 100 0.23 -2.16 -11.09
C THR A 100 0.64 -1.05 -10.12
N ALA A 101 -0.27 -0.70 -9.18
CA ALA A 101 0.02 0.19 -8.07
C ALA A 101 -0.79 -0.27 -6.84
N ASN A 102 -0.15 -1.03 -5.95
CA ASN A 102 -0.81 -1.63 -4.79
C ASN A 102 -0.80 -0.67 -3.58
N PHE A 103 -1.98 -0.14 -3.22
CA PHE A 103 -2.18 0.83 -2.14
C PHE A 103 -1.44 2.17 -2.29
N VAL A 104 -1.06 2.56 -3.50
CA VAL A 104 -0.31 3.80 -3.75
C VAL A 104 -1.22 5.01 -3.90
N LEU A 105 -2.34 4.87 -4.63
CA LEU A 105 -3.24 5.99 -4.94
C LEU A 105 -3.91 6.61 -3.71
N ASN A 106 -3.87 5.94 -2.56
CA ASN A 106 -4.28 6.51 -1.27
C ASN A 106 -3.29 7.53 -0.69
N HIS A 107 -2.06 7.60 -1.23
CA HIS A 107 -0.93 8.33 -0.64
C HIS A 107 -0.35 9.42 -1.53
N VAL A 108 -0.86 9.58 -2.74
CA VAL A 108 -0.41 10.60 -3.70
C VAL A 108 -1.19 11.91 -3.55
N ALA A 109 -0.59 13.01 -3.98
CA ALA A 109 -1.20 14.35 -3.90
C ALA A 109 -2.31 14.56 -4.94
N ASP A 110 -2.24 13.89 -6.09
CA ASP A 110 -3.25 13.89 -7.14
C ASP A 110 -3.47 12.46 -7.65
N PRO A 111 -4.52 11.76 -7.15
CA PRO A 111 -4.82 10.39 -7.55
C PRO A 111 -5.20 10.25 -9.04
N ARG A 112 -5.90 11.26 -9.62
CA ARG A 112 -6.29 11.21 -11.03
C ARG A 112 -5.11 11.39 -11.96
N GLU A 113 -4.23 12.35 -11.67
CA GLU A 113 -2.99 12.54 -12.43
C GLU A 113 -2.10 11.29 -12.34
N SER A 114 -1.95 10.75 -11.13
CA SER A 114 -1.21 9.53 -10.88
C SER A 114 -1.79 8.31 -11.64
N ALA A 115 -3.11 8.16 -11.66
CA ALA A 115 -3.76 7.09 -12.42
C ALA A 115 -3.59 7.26 -13.94
N ARG A 116 -3.57 8.51 -14.48
CA ARG A 116 -3.23 8.76 -15.89
C ARG A 116 -1.82 8.35 -16.21
N GLU A 117 -0.87 8.62 -15.31
CA GLU A 117 0.52 8.25 -15.50
C GLU A 117 0.73 6.73 -15.49
N LEU A 118 0.03 5.98 -14.61
CA LEU A 118 0.01 4.53 -14.66
C LEU A 118 -0.46 4.01 -16.02
N ALA A 119 -1.56 4.59 -16.56
CA ALA A 119 -2.07 4.23 -17.87
C ALA A 119 -1.13 4.62 -19.00
N ARG A 120 -0.40 5.73 -18.90
CA ARG A 120 0.56 6.17 -19.93
C ARG A 120 1.66 5.14 -20.16
N VAL A 121 2.18 4.53 -19.10
CA VAL A 121 3.29 3.57 -19.21
C VAL A 121 2.82 2.14 -19.47
N ALA A 122 1.52 1.85 -19.33
CA ALA A 122 0.91 0.57 -19.62
C ALA A 122 0.59 0.42 -21.12
N ARG A 123 0.77 -0.78 -21.66
CA ARG A 123 0.42 -1.13 -23.06
C ARG A 123 -0.93 -1.83 -23.17
N GLN A 124 -1.26 -2.74 -22.25
CA GLN A 124 -2.43 -3.62 -22.35
C GLN A 124 -3.33 -3.52 -21.11
N ARG A 125 -2.77 -3.55 -19.92
CA ARG A 125 -3.51 -3.59 -18.66
C ARG A 125 -2.94 -2.62 -17.65
N VAL A 126 -3.83 -2.06 -16.87
CA VAL A 126 -3.47 -1.27 -15.67
C VAL A 126 -4.33 -1.73 -14.52
N ALA A 127 -3.73 -1.87 -13.34
CA ALA A 127 -4.43 -2.27 -12.13
C ALA A 127 -3.96 -1.43 -10.93
N ALA A 128 -4.87 -1.15 -10.01
CA ALA A 128 -4.51 -0.51 -8.76
C ALA A 128 -5.42 -0.97 -7.63
N THR A 129 -4.95 -0.80 -6.40
CA THR A 129 -5.74 -1.08 -5.21
C THR A 129 -5.81 0.13 -4.30
N ILE A 130 -6.91 0.24 -3.56
CA ILE A 130 -7.09 1.22 -2.50
C ILE A 130 -7.66 0.55 -1.24
N TRP A 131 -7.41 1.16 -0.09
CA TRP A 131 -8.10 0.79 1.13
C TRP A 131 -9.57 1.27 1.10
N VAL A 132 -10.50 0.36 1.31
CA VAL A 132 -11.90 0.64 1.69
C VAL A 132 -11.99 0.62 3.21
N GLN A 133 -11.42 -0.41 3.84
CA GLN A 133 -11.29 -0.51 5.30
C GLN A 133 -9.85 -0.85 5.66
N SER A 134 -9.15 0.12 6.28
CA SER A 134 -7.76 -0.01 6.73
C SER A 134 -7.70 -0.28 8.25
N PRO A 135 -6.54 -0.71 8.80
CA PRO A 135 -6.38 -0.97 10.22
C PRO A 135 -6.38 0.30 11.09
N SER A 136 -6.74 1.44 10.56
CA SER A 136 -6.73 2.72 11.28
C SER A 136 -7.61 2.72 12.54
N TRP A 137 -8.65 1.89 12.61
CA TRP A 137 -9.48 1.73 13.79
C TRP A 137 -8.69 1.20 14.99
N PHE A 138 -7.79 0.23 14.77
CA PHE A 138 -6.94 -0.34 15.82
C PHE A 138 -6.09 0.74 16.49
N TRP A 139 -5.44 1.57 15.67
CA TRP A 139 -4.58 2.64 16.21
C TRP A 139 -5.36 3.78 16.86
N ARG A 140 -6.59 4.04 16.42
CA ARG A 140 -7.48 4.97 17.13
C ARG A 140 -7.83 4.44 18.51
N GLU A 141 -8.20 3.17 18.62
CA GLU A 141 -8.49 2.52 19.89
C GLU A 141 -7.28 2.53 20.84
N VAL A 142 -6.07 2.33 20.30
CA VAL A 142 -4.81 2.49 21.07
C VAL A 142 -4.70 3.92 21.63
N CYS A 143 -4.97 4.94 20.80
CA CYS A 143 -4.94 6.33 21.25
C CYS A 143 -6.00 6.62 22.30
N ASP A 144 -7.23 6.12 22.14
CA ASP A 144 -8.34 6.32 23.08
C ASP A 144 -7.99 5.72 24.46
N ARG A 145 -7.43 4.51 24.50
CA ARG A 145 -6.95 3.88 25.76
C ARG A 145 -5.78 4.64 26.37
N ALA A 146 -4.92 5.19 25.55
CA ALA A 146 -3.78 5.99 25.99
C ALA A 146 -4.16 7.41 26.45
N GLY A 147 -5.41 7.86 26.27
CA GLY A 147 -5.83 9.24 26.50
C GLY A 147 -5.14 10.24 25.55
N LEU A 148 -4.78 9.81 24.34
CA LEU A 148 -4.10 10.60 23.32
C LEU A 148 -5.06 10.96 22.19
N VAL A 149 -4.92 12.16 21.64
CA VAL A 149 -5.68 12.60 20.49
C VAL A 149 -4.74 12.55 19.26
N PRO A 150 -4.95 11.63 18.31
CA PRO A 150 -4.13 11.58 17.11
C PRO A 150 -4.34 12.84 16.27
N ALA A 151 -3.27 13.34 15.67
CA ALA A 151 -3.37 14.43 14.70
C ALA A 151 -4.23 13.96 13.52
N GLU A 152 -5.15 14.82 13.08
CA GLU A 152 -5.87 14.56 11.82
C GLU A 152 -4.87 14.46 10.68
N GLY A 153 -5.01 13.40 9.86
CA GLY A 153 -4.21 13.27 8.65
C GLY A 153 -4.53 14.38 7.67
N GLU A 154 -3.52 14.79 6.90
CA GLU A 154 -3.72 15.73 5.81
C GLU A 154 -4.73 15.17 4.81
N ARG A 155 -5.79 15.94 4.52
CA ARG A 155 -6.83 15.58 3.56
C ARG A 155 -6.49 16.18 2.21
N LEU A 156 -6.79 15.46 1.16
CA LEU A 156 -6.71 16.03 -0.19
C LEU A 156 -7.73 17.17 -0.33
N PRO A 157 -7.43 18.20 -1.14
CA PRO A 157 -8.41 19.18 -1.54
C PRO A 157 -9.61 18.49 -2.21
N PRO A 158 -10.84 18.97 -2.00
CA PRO A 158 -12.07 18.32 -2.48
C PRO A 158 -12.03 17.97 -3.99
N GLU A 159 -11.42 18.82 -4.81
CA GLU A 159 -11.29 18.64 -6.26
C GLU A 159 -10.34 17.50 -6.66
N ARG A 160 -9.45 17.06 -5.76
CA ARG A 160 -8.52 15.94 -5.95
C ARG A 160 -8.93 14.69 -5.19
N ASP A 161 -9.81 14.85 -4.20
CA ASP A 161 -10.26 13.72 -3.39
C ASP A 161 -11.27 12.85 -4.16
N PHE A 162 -11.48 11.64 -3.67
CA PHE A 162 -12.47 10.70 -4.20
C PHE A 162 -12.98 9.80 -3.07
N ALA A 163 -14.18 9.24 -3.23
CA ALA A 163 -14.72 8.31 -2.25
C ALA A 163 -13.94 6.99 -2.24
N ARG A 164 -13.51 6.54 -1.06
CA ARG A 164 -12.76 5.27 -0.87
C ARG A 164 -13.73 4.08 -0.82
N THR A 165 -14.50 3.95 -1.91
CA THR A 165 -15.45 2.87 -2.18
C THR A 165 -15.19 2.30 -3.56
N THR A 166 -15.74 1.14 -3.89
CA THR A 166 -15.64 0.57 -5.25
C THR A 166 -16.17 1.52 -6.32
N ALA A 167 -17.32 2.15 -6.08
CA ALA A 167 -17.91 3.09 -7.02
C ALA A 167 -17.06 4.36 -7.21
N GLY A 168 -16.63 5.00 -6.12
CA GLY A 168 -15.80 6.19 -6.20
C GLY A 168 -14.40 5.91 -6.79
N PHE A 169 -13.87 4.70 -6.57
CA PHE A 169 -12.61 4.29 -7.19
C PHE A 169 -12.78 4.05 -8.70
N ALA A 170 -13.87 3.37 -9.11
CA ALA A 170 -14.19 3.19 -10.53
C ALA A 170 -14.35 4.53 -11.27
N GLU A 171 -15.08 5.48 -10.67
CA GLU A 171 -15.25 6.83 -11.22
C GLU A 171 -13.87 7.52 -11.36
N MET A 172 -13.06 7.53 -10.31
CA MET A 172 -11.76 8.20 -10.29
C MET A 172 -10.81 7.70 -11.38
N VAL A 173 -10.67 6.36 -11.56
CA VAL A 173 -9.78 5.82 -12.59
C VAL A 173 -10.36 5.96 -14.00
N THR A 174 -11.70 5.96 -14.15
CA THR A 174 -12.38 6.24 -15.44
C THR A 174 -12.14 7.68 -15.86
N ASP A 175 -12.27 8.64 -14.93
CA ASP A 175 -11.94 10.06 -15.15
C ASP A 175 -10.46 10.26 -15.52
N ALA A 176 -9.59 9.39 -14.99
CA ALA A 176 -8.18 9.36 -15.35
C ALA A 176 -7.92 8.76 -16.76
N GLY A 177 -8.95 8.25 -17.43
CA GLY A 177 -8.90 7.76 -18.79
C GLY A 177 -8.74 6.24 -18.92
N TRP A 178 -8.85 5.46 -17.84
CA TRP A 178 -8.88 3.99 -17.97
C TRP A 178 -10.18 3.55 -18.63
N ARG A 179 -10.13 2.49 -19.44
CA ARG A 179 -11.26 1.92 -20.17
C ARG A 179 -11.57 0.50 -19.70
N GLY A 180 -12.81 0.06 -19.91
CA GLY A 180 -13.24 -1.28 -19.54
C GLY A 180 -13.05 -1.57 -18.03
N VAL A 181 -13.13 -0.55 -17.19
CA VAL A 181 -12.84 -0.63 -15.76
C VAL A 181 -13.76 -1.62 -15.06
N GLN A 182 -13.17 -2.57 -14.38
CA GLN A 182 -13.83 -3.47 -13.44
C GLN A 182 -13.27 -3.25 -12.05
N VAL A 183 -14.13 -3.09 -11.05
CA VAL A 183 -13.71 -2.94 -9.66
C VAL A 183 -14.37 -4.01 -8.82
N SER A 184 -13.56 -4.73 -8.05
CA SER A 184 -14.01 -5.74 -7.10
C SER A 184 -13.54 -5.40 -5.69
N GLU A 185 -14.19 -5.97 -4.68
CA GLU A 185 -13.70 -5.93 -3.30
C GLU A 185 -13.01 -7.23 -2.93
N SER A 186 -11.97 -7.11 -2.12
CA SER A 186 -11.30 -8.22 -1.46
C SER A 186 -11.23 -7.95 0.03
N THR A 187 -11.73 -8.89 0.82
CA THR A 187 -11.65 -8.85 2.29
C THR A 187 -10.80 -9.99 2.78
N TRP A 188 -9.87 -9.69 3.68
CA TRP A 188 -9.02 -10.71 4.32
C TRP A 188 -8.73 -10.36 5.77
N THR A 189 -8.38 -11.36 6.55
CA THR A 189 -7.92 -11.18 7.92
C THR A 189 -6.40 -11.28 7.95
N TRP A 190 -5.74 -10.16 8.26
CA TRP A 190 -4.33 -10.17 8.56
C TRP A 190 -4.09 -10.57 10.02
N ARG A 191 -3.41 -11.68 10.23
CA ARG A 191 -3.01 -12.14 11.56
C ARG A 191 -1.65 -11.52 11.91
N ALA A 192 -1.72 -10.32 12.46
CA ALA A 192 -0.54 -9.53 12.80
C ALA A 192 0.06 -10.01 14.12
N SER A 193 1.34 -10.38 14.15
CA SER A 193 2.02 -10.60 15.43
C SER A 193 2.11 -9.28 16.22
N LEU A 194 2.13 -9.37 17.54
CA LEU A 194 2.29 -8.19 18.40
C LEU A 194 3.59 -7.44 18.06
N ALA A 195 4.64 -8.20 17.78
CA ALA A 195 5.94 -7.64 17.40
C ALA A 195 5.88 -6.86 16.09
N SER A 196 5.21 -7.40 15.03
CA SER A 196 5.08 -6.70 13.76
C SER A 196 4.20 -5.46 13.85
N LEU A 197 3.09 -5.52 14.61
CA LEU A 197 2.27 -4.33 14.88
C LEU A 197 3.10 -3.25 15.58
N TRP A 198 3.80 -3.61 16.65
CA TRP A 198 4.63 -2.66 17.38
C TRP A 198 5.75 -2.08 16.52
N ALA A 199 6.44 -2.91 15.74
CA ALA A 199 7.48 -2.48 14.80
C ALA A 199 6.97 -1.42 13.81
N SER A 200 5.70 -1.51 13.37
CA SER A 200 5.13 -0.49 12.47
C SER A 200 4.98 0.87 13.15
N ALA A 201 4.55 0.90 14.41
CA ALA A 201 4.41 2.15 15.17
C ALA A 201 5.79 2.75 15.48
N GLU A 202 6.68 1.97 16.07
CA GLU A 202 8.03 2.41 16.46
C GLU A 202 8.87 2.80 15.23
N GLY A 203 8.73 2.06 14.15
CA GLY A 203 9.38 2.29 12.86
C GLY A 203 8.84 3.47 12.06
N GLY A 204 7.78 4.15 12.51
CA GLY A 204 7.24 5.32 11.82
C GLY A 204 6.37 4.99 10.60
N VAL A 205 5.92 3.74 10.46
CA VAL A 205 5.12 3.31 9.32
C VAL A 205 3.72 3.91 9.36
N ALA A 206 3.30 4.49 8.26
CA ALA A 206 1.98 5.09 8.07
C ALA A 206 1.64 6.18 9.12
N GLY A 207 0.36 6.54 9.24
CA GLY A 207 -0.08 7.62 10.14
C GLY A 207 0.16 7.33 11.62
N ALA A 208 -0.04 6.09 12.05
CA ALA A 208 0.16 5.69 13.46
C ALA A 208 1.63 5.77 13.88
N GLY A 209 2.54 5.33 13.01
CA GLY A 209 3.97 5.42 13.27
C GLY A 209 4.48 6.86 13.27
N LEU A 210 4.00 7.69 12.35
CA LEU A 210 4.33 9.12 12.35
C LEU A 210 3.83 9.80 13.64
N PHE A 211 2.60 9.49 14.07
CA PHE A 211 2.06 9.99 15.32
C PHE A 211 2.88 9.54 16.52
N TYR A 212 3.18 8.25 16.65
CA TYR A 212 4.02 7.73 17.74
C TYR A 212 5.38 8.44 17.82
N ARG A 213 6.03 8.65 16.67
CA ARG A 213 7.33 9.36 16.60
C ARG A 213 7.25 10.82 17.01
N SER A 214 6.10 11.47 16.85
CA SER A 214 5.88 12.87 17.24
C SER A 214 5.65 13.04 18.75
N LEU A 215 5.34 11.97 19.49
CA LEU A 215 5.07 12.01 20.91
C LEU A 215 6.34 12.24 21.73
N ASP A 216 6.18 12.94 22.86
CA ASP A 216 7.18 13.02 23.90
C ASP A 216 7.34 11.66 24.64
N PRO A 217 8.33 11.50 25.54
CA PRO A 217 8.55 10.25 26.26
C PRO A 217 7.34 9.78 27.07
N ALA A 218 6.57 10.70 27.67
CA ALA A 218 5.37 10.36 28.44
C ALA A 218 4.24 9.85 27.53
N GLY A 219 4.03 10.54 26.41
CA GLY A 219 3.06 10.14 25.39
C GLY A 219 3.40 8.79 24.74
N ARG A 220 4.67 8.52 24.43
CA ARG A 220 5.13 7.21 23.94
C ARG A 220 4.87 6.10 24.95
N SER A 221 5.10 6.35 26.23
CA SER A 221 4.81 5.40 27.30
C SER A 221 3.31 5.14 27.42
N ALA A 222 2.47 6.19 27.30
CA ALA A 222 1.02 6.04 27.29
C ALA A 222 0.52 5.25 26.06
N PHE A 223 1.03 5.59 24.87
CA PHE A 223 0.70 4.88 23.64
C PHE A 223 1.06 3.39 23.72
N ARG A 224 2.24 3.06 24.28
CA ARG A 224 2.65 1.67 24.50
C ARG A 224 1.69 0.94 25.43
N ARG A 225 1.30 1.54 26.57
CA ARG A 225 0.31 0.92 27.46
C ARG A 225 -1.02 0.68 26.78
N GLY A 226 -1.55 1.67 26.05
CA GLY A 226 -2.79 1.52 25.29
C GLY A 226 -2.72 0.40 24.23
N PHE A 227 -1.57 0.25 23.59
CA PHE A 227 -1.30 -0.85 22.68
C PHE A 227 -1.32 -2.21 23.39
N ASP A 228 -0.59 -2.35 24.51
CA ASP A 228 -0.52 -3.59 25.28
C ASP A 228 -1.92 -3.99 25.79
N GLU A 229 -2.67 -3.05 26.37
CA GLU A 229 -4.04 -3.27 26.85
C GLU A 229 -5.01 -3.70 25.74
N LEU A 230 -4.90 -3.11 24.54
CA LEU A 230 -5.73 -3.49 23.42
C LEU A 230 -5.36 -4.88 22.88
N CYS A 231 -4.06 -5.17 22.81
CA CYS A 231 -3.58 -6.48 22.39
C CYS A 231 -4.01 -7.58 23.36
N ASP A 232 -4.00 -7.35 24.67
CA ASP A 232 -4.49 -8.30 25.66
C ASP A 232 -5.96 -8.68 25.46
N VAL A 233 -6.77 -7.75 24.91
CA VAL A 233 -8.19 -8.00 24.62
C VAL A 233 -8.40 -8.70 23.27
N LEU A 234 -7.62 -8.34 22.27
CA LEU A 234 -7.87 -8.75 20.88
C LEU A 234 -7.03 -9.95 20.41
N ALA A 235 -5.90 -10.23 21.08
CA ALA A 235 -5.01 -11.29 20.63
C ALA A 235 -5.65 -12.67 20.71
N VAL A 236 -5.44 -13.46 19.68
CA VAL A 236 -5.77 -14.88 19.61
C VAL A 236 -4.47 -15.64 19.41
N GLY A 237 -3.96 -16.24 20.48
CA GLY A 237 -2.61 -16.78 20.53
C GLY A 237 -1.58 -15.65 20.55
N ASP A 238 -0.66 -15.64 19.61
CA ASP A 238 0.44 -14.68 19.46
C ASP A 238 0.16 -13.57 18.42
N ALA A 239 -1.07 -13.49 17.92
CA ALA A 239 -1.44 -12.57 16.85
C ALA A 239 -2.79 -11.87 17.10
N VAL A 240 -2.91 -10.64 16.61
CA VAL A 240 -4.17 -9.90 16.55
C VAL A 240 -4.78 -10.10 15.15
N PRO A 241 -6.01 -10.66 15.05
CA PRO A 241 -6.71 -10.78 13.78
C PRO A 241 -7.33 -9.44 13.39
N LEU A 242 -6.84 -8.83 12.33
CA LEU A 242 -7.31 -7.55 11.82
C LEU A 242 -7.94 -7.75 10.44
N GLU A 243 -9.23 -7.45 10.33
CA GLU A 243 -9.94 -7.52 9.06
C GLU A 243 -9.71 -6.26 8.22
N HIS A 244 -9.49 -6.46 6.94
CA HIS A 244 -9.23 -5.41 5.96
C HIS A 244 -10.05 -5.64 4.72
N THR A 245 -10.43 -4.53 4.06
CA THR A 245 -11.07 -4.56 2.76
C THR A 245 -10.37 -3.59 1.81
N ALA A 246 -10.03 -4.08 0.64
CA ALA A 246 -9.50 -3.31 -0.46
C ALA A 246 -10.46 -3.30 -1.65
N ALA A 247 -10.51 -2.21 -2.39
CA ALA A 247 -11.03 -2.19 -3.75
C ALA A 247 -9.88 -2.39 -4.73
N ILE A 248 -10.11 -3.25 -5.73
CA ILE A 248 -9.15 -3.62 -6.77
C ILE A 248 -9.76 -3.21 -8.10
N ALA A 249 -9.16 -2.23 -8.77
CA ALA A 249 -9.53 -1.79 -10.11
C ALA A 249 -8.60 -2.41 -11.14
N VAL A 250 -9.17 -2.94 -12.21
CA VAL A 250 -8.45 -3.40 -13.40
C VAL A 250 -9.10 -2.77 -14.63
N GLY A 251 -8.29 -2.26 -15.54
CA GLY A 251 -8.74 -1.64 -16.77
C GLY A 251 -7.70 -1.73 -17.88
N GLU A 252 -8.02 -1.09 -18.98
CA GLU A 252 -7.13 -0.92 -20.13
C GLU A 252 -6.65 0.54 -20.17
N PRO A 253 -5.41 0.82 -20.60
CA PRO A 253 -4.96 2.18 -20.88
C PRO A 253 -5.77 2.77 -22.03
N ARG A 254 -5.70 4.11 -22.15
CA ARG A 254 -6.46 4.87 -23.15
C ARG A 254 -5.97 4.61 -24.57
#